data_d7e89f4be6675c775a822cf17ab67416
#
_entry.id   d7e89f4be6675c775a822cf17ab67416
#
_cell.length_a   1.000
_cell.length_b   1.000
_cell.length_c   1.000
_cell.angle_alpha   90.00
_cell.angle_beta   90.00
_cell.angle_gamma   90.00
#
_symmetry.space_group_name_H-M   'P 1'
#
loop_
_entity.id
_entity.type
_entity.pdbx_description
1 polymer ?
#
loop_
_entity_poly.entity_id
_entity_poly.type
_entity_poly.pdbx_seq_one_letter_code
_entity_poly.pdbx_strand_id
1 'polypeptide(L)'
;GWKIDFMDRDDDQMVKFYEKAAATAAKYHMLVDFHGAYKPTGLQRTYPNILNFEGIHGLEQMKWSGPEVDQVTYDVTVPFTRLVAGPADYTQGAMRNATRSNYYPCNSEPMSQGTRCHQLAEYIVFDAPLTMLCDSPSNYRKEEECAKFIASVPTVWDETIALDGK
;
A
#
# COMPACT_ATOMS: atom_id res chain seq x y z
N GLY A 1 16.96 -3.64 2.55
CA GLY A 1 15.76 -3.88 3.35
C GLY A 1 15.21 -5.28 3.16
N TRP A 2 14.25 -5.63 3.99
CA TRP A 2 13.51 -6.90 3.93
C TRP A 2 12.03 -6.62 3.82
N LYS A 3 11.36 -7.27 2.87
CA LYS A 3 9.93 -7.54 2.90
C LYS A 3 9.75 -8.91 3.55
N ILE A 4 9.07 -8.97 4.69
CA ILE A 4 8.77 -10.18 5.44
C ILE A 4 7.27 -10.43 5.33
N ASP A 5 6.89 -11.58 4.80
CA ASP A 5 5.53 -11.87 4.35
C ASP A 5 4.96 -13.15 4.95
N PHE A 6 3.65 -13.37 4.75
CA PHE A 6 2.91 -14.59 5.12
C PHE A 6 2.84 -14.90 6.62
N MET A 7 2.84 -13.89 7.49
CA MET A 7 2.61 -14.11 8.90
C MET A 7 1.17 -14.51 9.20
N ASP A 8 0.20 -13.78 8.66
CA ASP A 8 -1.25 -14.02 8.74
C ASP A 8 -1.77 -14.36 10.15
N ARG A 9 -1.11 -13.83 11.18
CA ARG A 9 -1.36 -14.08 12.59
C ARG A 9 -1.07 -12.84 13.43
N ASP A 10 -1.77 -12.73 14.57
CA ASP A 10 -1.59 -11.67 15.57
C ASP A 10 -1.52 -12.22 17.02
N ASP A 11 -1.27 -13.52 17.20
CA ASP A 11 -1.07 -14.12 18.50
C ASP A 11 0.27 -13.70 19.15
N ASP A 12 0.41 -13.98 20.43
CA ASP A 12 1.59 -13.59 21.24
C ASP A 12 2.92 -14.04 20.63
N GLN A 13 2.97 -15.22 20.03
CA GLN A 13 4.18 -15.71 19.38
C GLN A 13 4.54 -14.87 18.17
N MET A 14 3.56 -14.51 17.37
CA MET A 14 3.78 -13.72 16.15
C MET A 14 4.10 -12.25 16.50
N VAL A 15 3.46 -11.67 17.50
CA VAL A 15 3.80 -10.32 17.97
C VAL A 15 5.27 -10.24 18.41
N LYS A 16 5.75 -11.24 19.15
CA LYS A 16 7.17 -11.37 19.53
C LYS A 16 8.10 -11.55 18.33
N PHE A 17 7.63 -12.24 17.30
CA PHE A 17 8.39 -12.38 16.05
C PHE A 17 8.59 -11.04 15.34
N TYR A 18 7.53 -10.20 15.20
CA TYR A 18 7.65 -8.87 14.63
C TYR A 18 8.69 -8.00 15.35
N GLU A 19 8.63 -7.99 16.68
CA GLU A 19 9.60 -7.26 17.50
C GLU A 19 11.03 -7.77 17.29
N LYS A 20 11.22 -9.09 17.32
CA LYS A 20 12.53 -9.73 17.10
C LYS A 20 13.06 -9.43 15.69
N ALA A 21 12.22 -9.50 14.67
CA ALA A 21 12.59 -9.23 13.29
C ALA A 21 13.04 -7.76 13.12
N ALA A 22 12.26 -6.83 13.64
CA ALA A 22 12.58 -5.40 13.61
C ALA A 22 13.89 -5.07 14.33
N ALA A 23 14.06 -5.58 15.56
CA ALA A 23 15.27 -5.43 16.35
C ALA A 23 16.51 -6.04 15.67
N THR A 24 16.33 -7.20 15.02
CA THR A 24 17.42 -7.86 14.29
C THR A 24 17.81 -7.03 13.06
N ALA A 25 16.83 -6.61 12.26
CA ALA A 25 17.07 -5.78 11.09
C ALA A 25 17.78 -4.46 11.46
N ALA A 26 17.37 -3.82 12.56
CA ALA A 26 18.01 -2.59 13.05
C ALA A 26 19.49 -2.77 13.34
N LYS A 27 19.92 -3.90 13.91
CA LYS A 27 21.35 -4.21 14.15
C LYS A 27 22.19 -4.23 12.88
N TYR A 28 21.56 -4.53 11.74
CA TYR A 28 22.21 -4.60 10.43
C TYR A 28 21.89 -3.38 9.55
N HIS A 29 21.33 -2.31 10.13
CA HIS A 29 20.91 -1.10 9.42
C HIS A 29 19.98 -1.39 8.25
N MET A 30 19.04 -2.32 8.44
CA MET A 30 18.08 -2.73 7.42
C MET A 30 16.68 -2.17 7.73
N LEU A 31 16.01 -1.72 6.67
CA LEU A 31 14.61 -1.35 6.70
C LEU A 31 13.73 -2.61 6.55
N VAL A 32 12.52 -2.55 7.09
CA VAL A 32 11.57 -3.66 7.08
C VAL A 32 10.22 -3.19 6.57
N ASP A 33 9.62 -4.01 5.72
CA ASP A 33 8.24 -3.92 5.27
C ASP A 33 7.54 -5.24 5.60
N PHE A 34 6.50 -5.19 6.43
CA PHE A 34 5.76 -6.38 6.85
C PHE A 34 4.52 -6.59 6.00
N HIS A 35 4.44 -7.75 5.32
CA HIS A 35 3.30 -8.22 4.54
C HIS A 35 2.64 -9.46 5.17
N GLY A 36 1.40 -9.78 4.75
CA GLY A 36 0.60 -10.74 5.48
C GLY A 36 0.49 -10.37 6.96
N ALA A 37 0.42 -9.07 7.23
CA ALA A 37 0.59 -8.48 8.55
C ALA A 37 -0.69 -7.81 9.03
N TYR A 38 -0.85 -7.69 10.33
CA TYR A 38 -1.90 -6.84 10.90
C TYR A 38 -1.54 -5.34 10.76
N LYS A 39 -2.51 -4.46 11.03
CA LYS A 39 -2.31 -3.00 11.03
C LYS A 39 -1.25 -2.59 12.09
N PRO A 40 -0.56 -1.46 11.91
CA PRO A 40 0.40 -0.96 12.89
C PRO A 40 -0.20 -0.80 14.29
N THR A 41 0.59 -1.15 15.30
CA THR A 41 0.21 -1.05 16.73
C THR A 41 1.11 -0.09 17.51
N GLY A 42 1.99 0.64 16.81
CA GLY A 42 2.97 1.55 17.40
C GLY A 42 4.39 0.99 17.47
N LEU A 43 4.64 -0.24 17.01
CA LEU A 43 5.96 -0.85 17.03
C LEU A 43 7.00 -0.03 16.24
N GLN A 44 6.60 0.66 15.18
CA GLN A 44 7.42 1.58 14.40
C GLN A 44 7.96 2.77 15.20
N ARG A 45 7.36 3.10 16.34
CA ARG A 45 7.88 4.13 17.26
C ARG A 45 9.08 3.63 18.07
N THR A 46 9.10 2.33 18.37
CA THR A 46 10.23 1.67 19.03
C THR A 46 11.31 1.30 18.02
N TYR A 47 10.91 0.84 16.84
CA TYR A 47 11.77 0.41 15.75
C TYR A 47 11.46 1.21 14.48
N PRO A 48 12.04 2.43 14.33
CA PRO A 48 11.74 3.31 13.19
C PRO A 48 12.29 2.79 11.85
N ASN A 49 13.00 1.68 11.84
CA ASN A 49 13.37 0.95 10.65
C ASN A 49 12.22 0.10 10.05
N ILE A 50 11.06 0.03 10.72
CA ILE A 50 9.82 -0.50 10.13
C ILE A 50 9.18 0.62 9.31
N LEU A 51 9.03 0.41 8.01
CA LEU A 51 8.44 1.38 7.11
C LEU A 51 6.93 1.20 7.01
N ASN A 52 6.48 -0.01 6.69
CA ASN A 52 5.07 -0.32 6.48
C ASN A 52 4.65 -1.61 7.17
N PHE A 53 3.33 -1.69 7.39
CA PHE A 53 2.60 -2.94 7.60
C PHE A 53 1.53 -3.03 6.53
N GLU A 54 1.40 -4.13 5.84
CA GLU A 54 0.34 -4.29 4.85
C GLU A 54 -1.03 -4.10 5.51
N GLY A 55 -1.50 -5.05 6.28
CA GLY A 55 -2.74 -5.01 7.07
C GLY A 55 -3.90 -4.23 6.44
N ILE A 56 -4.05 -4.31 5.12
CA ILE A 56 -4.97 -3.55 4.29
C ILE A 56 -5.48 -4.45 3.15
N HIS A 57 -6.68 -4.21 2.68
CA HIS A 57 -7.16 -4.79 1.43
C HIS A 57 -6.57 -4.00 0.25
N GLY A 58 -5.29 -4.25 -0.05
CA GLY A 58 -4.55 -3.52 -1.08
C GLY A 58 -5.01 -3.87 -2.50
N LEU A 59 -4.47 -3.15 -3.48
CA LEU A 59 -4.82 -3.36 -4.89
C LEU A 59 -4.52 -4.79 -5.36
N GLU A 60 -3.55 -5.48 -4.75
CA GLU A 60 -3.28 -6.88 -5.06
C GLU A 60 -4.50 -7.76 -4.90
N GLN A 61 -5.36 -7.49 -3.92
CA GLN A 61 -6.57 -8.28 -3.67
C GLN A 61 -7.56 -8.23 -4.83
N MET A 62 -7.48 -7.20 -5.66
CA MET A 62 -8.30 -7.07 -6.86
C MET A 62 -7.97 -8.13 -7.92
N LYS A 63 -6.84 -8.82 -7.83
CA LYS A 63 -6.52 -9.97 -8.70
C LYS A 63 -7.50 -11.15 -8.52
N TRP A 64 -8.16 -11.20 -7.37
CA TRP A 64 -9.07 -12.29 -6.98
C TRP A 64 -10.50 -11.81 -6.69
N SER A 65 -10.72 -10.51 -6.72
CA SER A 65 -12.02 -9.89 -6.41
C SER A 65 -12.76 -9.55 -7.71
N GLY A 66 -14.05 -9.86 -7.75
CA GLY A 66 -14.90 -9.52 -8.89
C GLY A 66 -15.56 -8.14 -8.75
N PRO A 67 -16.50 -7.81 -9.65
CA PRO A 67 -17.19 -6.52 -9.66
C PRO A 67 -18.13 -6.31 -8.45
N GLU A 68 -18.33 -7.32 -7.61
CA GLU A 68 -19.04 -7.22 -6.34
C GLU A 68 -18.31 -6.31 -5.34
N VAL A 69 -16.99 -6.24 -5.42
CA VAL A 69 -16.16 -5.32 -4.61
C VAL A 69 -16.30 -3.91 -5.16
N ASP A 70 -16.57 -2.95 -4.29
CA ASP A 70 -16.53 -1.51 -4.60
C ASP A 70 -15.19 -0.94 -4.16
N GLN A 71 -14.18 -1.09 -5.02
CA GLN A 71 -12.83 -0.63 -4.73
C GLN A 71 -12.79 0.89 -4.56
N VAL A 72 -13.46 1.65 -5.41
CA VAL A 72 -13.41 3.12 -5.38
C VAL A 72 -13.92 3.67 -4.05
N THR A 73 -15.05 3.16 -3.55
CA THR A 73 -15.56 3.55 -2.23
C THR A 73 -14.62 3.10 -1.11
N TYR A 74 -14.04 1.91 -1.22
CA TYR A 74 -13.05 1.43 -0.26
C TYR A 74 -11.84 2.36 -0.20
N ASP A 75 -11.25 2.71 -1.34
CA ASP A 75 -10.03 3.52 -1.43
C ASP A 75 -10.21 4.92 -0.82
N VAL A 76 -11.35 5.57 -1.02
CA VAL A 76 -11.64 6.86 -0.39
C VAL A 76 -11.96 6.76 1.11
N THR A 77 -12.25 5.56 1.61
CA THR A 77 -12.54 5.29 3.02
C THR A 77 -11.28 4.94 3.82
N VAL A 78 -10.30 4.32 3.18
CA VAL A 78 -9.07 3.82 3.79
C VAL A 78 -8.29 4.89 4.58
N PRO A 79 -8.14 6.14 4.11
CA PRO A 79 -7.46 7.19 4.87
C PRO A 79 -8.06 7.46 6.25
N PHE A 80 -9.38 7.34 6.36
CA PHE A 80 -10.12 7.61 7.60
C PHE A 80 -10.29 6.39 8.51
N THR A 81 -9.88 5.23 8.06
CA THR A 81 -10.00 3.96 8.80
C THR A 81 -8.64 3.32 9.03
N ARG A 82 -8.10 2.64 8.03
CA ARG A 82 -6.86 1.88 8.17
C ARG A 82 -5.63 2.76 8.38
N LEU A 83 -5.50 3.85 7.62
CA LEU A 83 -4.30 4.70 7.68
C LEU A 83 -4.21 5.53 8.97
N VAL A 84 -5.29 5.67 9.73
CA VAL A 84 -5.25 6.27 11.08
C VAL A 84 -4.32 5.49 12.02
N ALA A 85 -4.13 4.19 11.80
CA ALA A 85 -3.21 3.36 12.58
C ALA A 85 -1.73 3.53 12.18
N GLY A 86 -1.46 4.11 11.01
CA GLY A 86 -0.12 4.31 10.46
C GLY A 86 0.02 3.78 9.02
N PRO A 87 1.23 3.87 8.44
CA PRO A 87 1.49 3.56 7.04
C PRO A 87 1.01 2.18 6.61
N ALA A 88 0.65 2.08 5.33
CA ALA A 88 0.26 0.82 4.70
C ALA A 88 0.91 0.67 3.33
N ASP A 89 1.25 -0.55 2.96
CA ASP A 89 1.66 -0.89 1.61
C ASP A 89 0.45 -1.34 0.80
N TYR A 90 -0.22 -0.39 0.16
CA TYR A 90 -1.43 -0.62 -0.65
C TYR A 90 -1.10 -1.16 -2.05
N THR A 91 0.07 -0.84 -2.59
CA THR A 91 0.52 -1.24 -3.93
C THR A 91 -0.34 -0.63 -5.04
N GLN A 92 -0.53 0.67 -5.02
CA GLN A 92 -1.30 1.43 -6.01
C GLN A 92 -0.56 1.61 -7.34
N GLY A 93 -1.24 2.22 -8.30
CA GLY A 93 -0.63 2.69 -9.56
C GLY A 93 -0.88 1.79 -10.76
N ALA A 94 -1.99 1.04 -10.80
CA ALA A 94 -2.37 0.30 -12.00
C ALA A 94 -2.64 1.24 -13.18
N MET A 95 -2.02 0.98 -14.32
CA MET A 95 -2.21 1.73 -15.56
C MET A 95 -3.41 1.23 -16.37
N ARG A 96 -3.94 0.05 -16.03
CA ARG A 96 -5.20 -0.49 -16.56
C ARG A 96 -6.33 -0.20 -15.59
N ASN A 97 -7.35 0.49 -16.06
CA ASN A 97 -8.46 0.95 -15.24
C ASN A 97 -9.79 0.67 -15.91
N ALA A 98 -10.80 0.30 -15.16
CA ALA A 98 -12.13 -0.02 -15.66
C ALA A 98 -13.21 0.55 -14.74
N THR A 99 -14.38 0.80 -15.29
CA THR A 99 -15.56 0.99 -14.45
C THR A 99 -15.86 -0.30 -13.68
N ARG A 100 -16.51 -0.21 -12.54
CA ARG A 100 -16.87 -1.36 -11.73
C ARG A 100 -17.58 -2.46 -12.55
N SER A 101 -18.50 -2.06 -13.45
CA SER A 101 -19.24 -2.99 -14.30
C SER A 101 -18.40 -3.70 -15.37
N ASN A 102 -17.30 -3.11 -15.77
CA ASN A 102 -16.39 -3.66 -16.79
C ASN A 102 -15.12 -4.27 -16.20
N TYR A 103 -14.98 -4.17 -14.88
CA TYR A 103 -13.85 -4.75 -14.17
C TYR A 103 -13.93 -6.29 -14.19
N TYR A 104 -12.79 -6.94 -14.38
CA TYR A 104 -12.62 -8.37 -14.18
C TYR A 104 -11.27 -8.66 -13.51
N PRO A 105 -11.20 -9.65 -12.61
CA PRO A 105 -9.95 -10.02 -11.97
C PRO A 105 -8.93 -10.55 -12.99
N CYS A 106 -7.70 -10.09 -12.91
CA CYS A 106 -6.62 -10.53 -13.77
C CYS A 106 -5.33 -10.69 -12.97
N ASN A 107 -4.87 -11.92 -12.85
CA ASN A 107 -3.72 -12.24 -12.00
C ASN A 107 -2.38 -11.82 -12.62
N SER A 108 -2.28 -11.82 -13.95
CA SER A 108 -1.04 -11.53 -14.68
C SER A 108 -0.84 -10.05 -15.01
N GLU A 109 -1.89 -9.26 -14.98
CA GLU A 109 -1.87 -7.84 -15.33
C GLU A 109 -2.72 -7.04 -14.35
N PRO A 110 -2.12 -6.15 -13.55
CA PRO A 110 -2.85 -5.34 -12.59
C PRO A 110 -3.95 -4.52 -13.27
N MET A 111 -5.12 -4.45 -12.63
CA MET A 111 -6.24 -3.61 -13.04
C MET A 111 -6.90 -3.03 -11.81
N SER A 112 -7.29 -1.75 -11.86
CA SER A 112 -8.09 -1.11 -10.83
C SER A 112 -9.49 -0.77 -11.33
N GLN A 113 -10.43 -0.64 -10.41
CA GLN A 113 -11.67 0.09 -10.69
C GLN A 113 -11.42 1.60 -10.66
N GLY A 114 -12.32 2.37 -11.27
CA GLY A 114 -12.22 3.82 -11.32
C GLY A 114 -11.33 4.32 -12.46
N THR A 115 -10.55 5.34 -12.18
CA THR A 115 -9.72 6.03 -13.18
C THR A 115 -8.24 5.92 -12.85
N ARG A 116 -7.40 6.17 -13.85
CA ARG A 116 -5.95 6.30 -13.63
C ARG A 116 -5.62 7.47 -12.71
N CYS A 117 -6.33 8.59 -12.82
CA CYS A 117 -6.16 9.72 -11.91
C CYS A 117 -6.42 9.35 -10.45
N HIS A 118 -7.40 8.47 -10.18
CA HIS A 118 -7.63 7.92 -8.85
C HIS A 118 -6.37 7.19 -8.34
N GLN A 119 -5.82 6.29 -9.13
CA GLN A 119 -4.60 5.55 -8.79
C GLN A 119 -3.37 6.47 -8.59
N LEU A 120 -3.27 7.56 -9.32
CA LEU A 120 -2.21 8.55 -9.13
C LEU A 120 -2.40 9.37 -7.86
N ALA A 121 -3.65 9.72 -7.52
CA ALA A 121 -3.96 10.47 -6.30
C ALA A 121 -3.62 9.67 -5.03
N GLU A 122 -3.72 8.36 -5.05
CA GLU A 122 -3.38 7.48 -3.93
C GLU A 122 -1.91 7.62 -3.49
N TYR A 123 -0.99 7.97 -4.38
CA TYR A 123 0.41 8.27 -4.02
C TYR A 123 0.56 9.51 -3.14
N ILE A 124 -0.43 10.40 -3.14
CA ILE A 124 -0.46 11.60 -2.30
C ILE A 124 -1.27 11.35 -1.03
N VAL A 125 -2.40 10.64 -1.17
CA VAL A 125 -3.39 10.48 -0.09
C VAL A 125 -3.03 9.36 0.89
N PHE A 126 -2.38 8.29 0.40
CA PHE A 126 -2.02 7.15 1.24
C PHE A 126 -0.64 7.36 1.89
N ASP A 127 -0.61 7.24 3.21
CA ASP A 127 0.64 7.30 3.96
C ASP A 127 1.43 6.00 3.78
N ALA A 128 2.57 6.11 3.10
CA ALA A 128 3.49 5.00 2.87
C ALA A 128 4.92 5.53 2.61
N PRO A 129 5.84 5.47 3.59
CA PRO A 129 7.24 5.86 3.41
C PRO A 129 7.99 5.06 2.33
N LEU A 130 7.55 3.85 2.08
CA LEU A 130 7.98 3.03 0.94
C LEU A 130 6.76 2.66 0.12
N THR A 131 6.67 3.19 -1.09
CA THR A 131 5.55 2.94 -1.99
C THR A 131 5.99 2.03 -3.12
N MET A 132 5.34 0.89 -3.27
CA MET A 132 5.60 -0.04 -4.37
C MET A 132 4.86 0.38 -5.64
N LEU A 133 5.45 0.04 -6.79
CA LEU A 133 4.81 0.19 -8.09
C LEU A 133 4.01 -1.07 -8.42
N CYS A 134 2.72 -0.92 -8.67
CA CYS A 134 1.81 -2.02 -8.95
C CYS A 134 2.04 -2.66 -10.31
N ASP A 135 2.36 -1.87 -11.33
CA ASP A 135 2.31 -2.28 -12.73
C ASP A 135 3.68 -2.67 -13.29
N SER A 136 3.70 -3.19 -14.51
CA SER A 136 4.91 -3.61 -15.18
C SER A 136 5.72 -2.42 -15.72
N PRO A 137 7.05 -2.54 -15.83
CA PRO A 137 7.88 -1.51 -16.47
C PRO A 137 7.44 -1.18 -17.90
N SER A 138 6.88 -2.16 -18.61
CA SER A 138 6.39 -1.96 -19.98
C SER A 138 5.17 -1.05 -20.04
N ASN A 139 4.26 -1.17 -19.06
CA ASN A 139 3.08 -0.31 -18.97
C ASN A 139 3.47 1.10 -18.53
N TYR A 140 4.37 1.26 -17.54
CA TYR A 140 4.87 2.58 -17.17
C TYR A 140 5.62 3.29 -18.29
N ARG A 141 6.32 2.55 -19.18
CA ARG A 141 6.94 3.14 -20.37
C ARG A 141 5.92 3.64 -21.39
N LYS A 142 4.78 2.96 -21.53
CA LYS A 142 3.68 3.41 -22.43
C LYS A 142 2.98 4.64 -21.85
N GLU A 143 2.91 4.73 -20.52
CA GLU A 143 2.23 5.78 -19.78
C GLU A 143 3.27 6.69 -19.07
N GLU A 144 4.22 7.17 -19.84
CA GLU A 144 5.41 7.89 -19.33
C GLU A 144 5.04 9.12 -18.50
N GLU A 145 3.99 9.84 -18.87
CA GLU A 145 3.52 11.00 -18.10
C GLU A 145 3.10 10.60 -16.68
N CYS A 146 2.35 9.51 -16.56
CA CYS A 146 1.94 8.98 -15.26
C CYS A 146 3.14 8.50 -14.44
N ALA A 147 4.07 7.79 -15.08
CA ALA A 147 5.29 7.33 -14.43
C ALA A 147 6.15 8.50 -13.90
N LYS A 148 6.28 9.58 -14.68
CA LYS A 148 6.97 10.80 -14.26
C LYS A 148 6.27 11.49 -13.09
N PHE A 149 4.93 11.52 -13.11
CA PHE A 149 4.16 12.05 -11.98
C PHE A 149 4.44 11.25 -10.71
N ILE A 150 4.31 9.93 -10.76
CA ILE A 150 4.61 9.07 -9.61
C ILE A 150 6.02 9.31 -9.08
N ALA A 151 7.02 9.38 -9.97
CA ALA A 151 8.40 9.62 -9.60
C ALA A 151 8.65 11.01 -8.98
N SER A 152 7.76 11.96 -9.19
CA SER A 152 7.85 13.32 -8.62
C SER A 152 7.20 13.45 -7.24
N VAL A 153 6.35 12.50 -6.84
CA VAL A 153 5.66 12.54 -5.54
C VAL A 153 6.61 12.05 -4.45
N PRO A 154 6.85 12.86 -3.40
CA PRO A 154 7.64 12.40 -2.26
C PRO A 154 6.89 11.32 -1.47
N THR A 155 7.63 10.44 -0.82
CA THR A 155 7.05 9.37 0.04
C THR A 155 7.01 9.76 1.52
N VAL A 156 7.66 10.85 1.88
CA VAL A 156 7.66 11.41 3.24
C VAL A 156 7.34 12.90 3.16
N TRP A 157 6.46 13.35 4.03
CA TRP A 157 5.93 14.73 4.06
C TRP A 157 6.33 15.41 5.36
N ASP A 158 6.68 16.69 5.30
CA ASP A 158 6.94 17.51 6.48
C ASP A 158 5.61 17.99 7.11
N GLU A 159 4.59 18.18 6.30
CA GLU A 159 3.26 18.63 6.74
C GLU A 159 2.18 17.99 5.89
N THR A 160 1.10 17.59 6.53
CA THR A 160 -0.12 17.08 5.89
C THR A 160 -1.35 17.79 6.44
N ILE A 161 -2.15 18.38 5.57
CA ILE A 161 -3.37 19.10 5.93
C ILE A 161 -4.55 18.41 5.26
N ALA A 162 -5.48 17.87 6.06
CA ALA A 162 -6.76 17.38 5.57
C ALA A 162 -7.71 18.58 5.38
N LEU A 163 -8.07 18.85 4.13
CA LEU A 163 -8.95 19.98 3.79
C LEU A 163 -10.42 19.61 3.89
N ASP A 164 -10.79 18.41 3.46
CA ASP A 164 -12.15 17.88 3.50
C ASP A 164 -12.11 16.35 3.42
N GLY A 165 -13.20 15.71 3.82
CA GLY A 165 -13.36 14.26 3.72
C GLY A 165 -14.84 13.90 3.62
N LYS A 166 -15.24 13.26 2.51
CA LYS A 166 -16.61 12.80 2.25
C LYS A 166 -16.63 11.33 1.89
#